data_0db6b80da835b152935ea6bee073dc45
#
_entry.id   0db6b80da835b152935ea6bee073dc45
#
_cell.length_a   1.000
_cell.length_b   1.000
_cell.length_c   1.000
_cell.angle_alpha   90.00
_cell.angle_beta   90.00
_cell.angle_gamma   90.00
#
_symmetry.space_group_name_H-M   'P 1'
#
loop_
_entity.id
_entity.type
_entity.pdbx_description
1 polymer ?
#
loop_
_entity_poly.entity_id
_entity_poly.type
_entity_poly.pdbx_seq_one_letter_code
_entity_poly.pdbx_strand_id
1 'polypeptide(L)'
;MKRLFPIIALCGLLFASCSTQRSAEPRRYQTLHQKATVTLQFDQRQYSMAATVQVWRNELIILSLQPMLGIEMVRAEATKDSVILIDKMNRRYTVLHYDNFQKLVTPAPSYRLIQDFVSAPQKPNIKTKTEQSFEMGNHKIAIACSFTQREYNTLKSPKRLDLKKYKQVSLREILPL
;
A
#
# COMPACT_ATOMS: atom_id res chain seq x y z
N MET A 1 -2.75 50.33 37.93
CA MET A 1 -2.93 48.89 37.63
C MET A 1 -4.07 48.61 36.61
N LYS A 2 -4.34 49.50 35.64
CA LYS A 2 -5.47 49.35 34.66
C LYS A 2 -5.01 49.12 33.19
N ARG A 3 -3.70 48.93 32.92
CA ARG A 3 -3.17 48.82 31.55
C ARG A 3 -2.61 47.45 31.16
N LEU A 4 -2.71 46.42 32.03
CA LEU A 4 -2.22 45.07 31.77
C LEU A 4 -3.32 44.13 31.16
N PHE A 5 -4.57 44.52 31.29
CA PHE A 5 -5.70 43.68 30.83
C PHE A 5 -5.78 43.46 29.29
N PRO A 6 -5.46 44.45 28.42
CA PRO A 6 -5.54 44.25 26.99
C PRO A 6 -4.43 43.36 26.43
N ILE A 7 -3.27 43.27 27.12
CA ILE A 7 -2.14 42.43 26.62
C ILE A 7 -2.39 40.96 26.90
N ILE A 8 -3.03 40.61 28.02
CA ILE A 8 -3.39 39.23 28.35
C ILE A 8 -4.50 38.71 27.41
N ALA A 9 -5.45 39.57 27.04
CA ALA A 9 -6.50 39.21 26.08
C ALA A 9 -5.95 38.98 24.67
N LEU A 10 -4.93 39.70 24.24
CA LEU A 10 -4.28 39.54 22.94
C LEU A 10 -3.46 38.25 22.84
N CYS A 11 -2.78 37.87 23.94
CA CYS A 11 -2.04 36.58 24.00
C CYS A 11 -2.98 35.36 23.94
N GLY A 12 -4.18 35.43 24.52
CA GLY A 12 -5.17 34.37 24.51
C GLY A 12 -5.72 34.04 23.09
N LEU A 13 -5.78 35.03 22.20
CA LEU A 13 -6.23 34.86 20.82
C LEU A 13 -5.20 34.19 19.91
N LEU A 14 -3.92 34.22 20.25
CA LEU A 14 -2.85 33.59 19.45
C LEU A 14 -2.74 32.08 19.68
N PHE A 15 -3.28 31.55 20.78
CA PHE A 15 -3.28 30.11 21.06
C PHE A 15 -4.49 29.36 20.47
N ALA A 16 -5.50 30.06 19.98
CA ALA A 16 -6.70 29.45 19.39
C ALA A 16 -6.50 29.00 17.93
N SER A 17 -5.33 29.26 17.31
CA SER A 17 -5.09 28.98 15.89
C SER A 17 -4.34 27.68 15.59
N CYS A 18 -4.10 26.82 16.56
CA CYS A 18 -3.66 25.46 16.29
C CYS A 18 -4.87 24.53 16.16
N SER A 19 -5.73 24.77 15.19
CA SER A 19 -6.58 23.72 14.68
C SER A 19 -5.67 22.74 13.93
N THR A 20 -5.33 21.65 14.59
CA THR A 20 -4.81 20.45 13.93
C THR A 20 -5.75 20.14 12.78
N GLN A 21 -5.36 20.47 11.55
CA GLN A 21 -6.07 20.01 10.36
C GLN A 21 -6.08 18.48 10.42
N ARG A 22 -7.13 17.93 11.04
CA ARG A 22 -7.47 16.53 10.86
C ARG A 22 -7.72 16.41 9.37
N SER A 23 -6.79 15.78 8.68
CA SER A 23 -6.98 15.40 7.27
C SER A 23 -8.16 14.45 7.24
N ALA A 24 -9.38 15.00 7.10
CA ALA A 24 -10.55 14.21 6.83
C ALA A 24 -10.25 13.44 5.54
N GLU A 25 -10.33 12.13 5.58
CA GLU A 25 -10.15 11.32 4.38
C GLU A 25 -11.12 11.83 3.33
N PRO A 26 -10.65 12.26 2.16
CA PRO A 26 -11.54 12.74 1.13
C PRO A 26 -12.48 11.59 0.74
N ARG A 27 -13.78 11.80 0.79
CA ARG A 27 -14.79 10.79 0.42
C ARG A 27 -14.56 10.22 -0.99
N ARG A 28 -13.85 10.95 -1.85
CA ARG A 28 -13.43 10.52 -3.19
C ARG A 28 -12.03 11.06 -3.46
N TYR A 29 -11.03 10.22 -3.42
CA TYR A 29 -9.71 10.52 -3.94
C TYR A 29 -9.56 9.90 -5.34
N GLN A 30 -8.73 10.53 -6.18
CA GLN A 30 -8.31 9.97 -7.47
C GLN A 30 -7.01 9.20 -7.35
N THR A 31 -6.08 9.73 -6.56
CA THR A 31 -4.80 9.07 -6.29
C THR A 31 -4.50 9.04 -4.81
N LEU A 32 -3.81 7.97 -4.37
CA LEU A 32 -3.37 7.78 -3.01
C LEU A 32 -1.91 7.34 -3.02
N HIS A 33 -1.07 8.04 -2.26
CA HIS A 33 0.30 7.65 -1.99
C HIS A 33 0.46 7.40 -0.49
N GLN A 34 1.06 6.28 -0.12
CA GLN A 34 1.28 5.98 1.29
C GLN A 34 2.48 5.06 1.49
N LYS A 35 3.14 5.21 2.63
CA LYS A 35 4.13 4.24 3.11
C LYS A 35 3.44 3.17 3.93
N ALA A 36 3.98 1.97 3.90
CA ALA A 36 3.47 0.85 4.65
C ALA A 36 4.60 -0.01 5.21
N THR A 37 4.29 -0.75 6.27
CA THR A 37 5.03 -1.95 6.64
C THR A 37 4.16 -3.12 6.24
N VAL A 38 4.67 -3.96 5.34
CA VAL A 38 4.01 -5.19 4.89
C VAL A 38 4.60 -6.35 5.68
N THR A 39 3.73 -7.12 6.31
CA THR A 39 4.08 -8.35 6.98
C THR A 39 3.45 -9.50 6.22
N LEU A 40 4.28 -10.38 5.69
CA LEU A 40 3.88 -11.62 5.03
C LEU A 40 4.13 -12.78 6.00
N GLN A 41 3.10 -13.51 6.33
CA GLN A 41 3.21 -14.77 7.06
C GLN A 41 2.92 -15.92 6.10
N PHE A 42 3.85 -16.84 6.01
CA PHE A 42 3.74 -18.06 5.24
C PHE A 42 3.99 -19.24 6.17
N ASP A 43 2.93 -19.98 6.48
CA ASP A 43 2.91 -21.01 7.52
C ASP A 43 3.48 -20.48 8.86
N GLN A 44 4.64 -20.98 9.29
CA GLN A 44 5.30 -20.57 10.54
C GLN A 44 6.35 -19.46 10.34
N ARG A 45 6.60 -19.04 9.10
CA ARG A 45 7.60 -18.00 8.79
C ARG A 45 6.93 -16.65 8.62
N GLN A 46 7.53 -15.62 9.18
CA GLN A 46 7.06 -14.26 9.07
C GLN A 46 8.17 -13.37 8.51
N TYR A 47 7.82 -12.56 7.51
CA TYR A 47 8.69 -11.58 6.89
C TYR A 47 8.04 -10.21 7.00
N SER A 48 8.80 -9.21 7.46
CA SER A 48 8.32 -7.83 7.56
C SER A 48 9.24 -6.90 6.78
N MET A 49 8.66 -6.03 5.96
CA MET A 49 9.43 -5.16 5.10
C MET A 49 8.73 -3.82 4.85
N ALA A 50 9.53 -2.79 4.62
CA ALA A 50 9.00 -1.50 4.22
C ALA A 50 8.41 -1.57 2.81
N ALA A 51 7.37 -0.79 2.57
CA ALA A 51 6.70 -0.71 1.29
C ALA A 51 6.21 0.71 0.99
N THR A 52 6.06 1.00 -0.28
CA THR A 52 5.34 2.17 -0.79
C THR A 52 4.17 1.68 -1.61
N VAL A 53 3.00 2.24 -1.37
CA VAL A 53 1.77 1.95 -2.11
C VAL A 53 1.32 3.21 -2.84
N GLN A 54 1.11 3.08 -4.13
CA GLN A 54 0.56 4.12 -4.99
C GLN A 54 -0.72 3.58 -5.64
N VAL A 55 -1.80 4.32 -5.54
CA VAL A 55 -3.11 3.93 -6.10
C VAL A 55 -3.57 5.01 -7.05
N TRP A 56 -3.86 4.65 -8.28
CA TRP A 56 -4.71 5.38 -9.21
C TRP A 56 -6.05 4.66 -9.21
N ARG A 57 -7.02 5.29 -8.62
CA ARG A 57 -8.32 4.66 -8.32
C ARG A 57 -8.97 4.09 -9.57
N ASN A 58 -9.37 2.81 -9.51
CA ASN A 58 -9.99 2.06 -10.61
C ASN A 58 -9.12 1.91 -11.86
N GLU A 59 -7.82 2.17 -11.77
CA GLU A 59 -6.89 2.10 -12.90
C GLU A 59 -5.68 1.21 -12.57
N LEU A 60 -4.89 1.59 -11.57
CA LEU A 60 -3.63 0.93 -11.28
C LEU A 60 -3.28 1.04 -9.79
N ILE A 61 -2.75 -0.03 -9.25
CA ILE A 61 -2.13 -0.05 -7.92
C ILE A 61 -0.69 -0.53 -8.09
N ILE A 62 0.25 0.22 -7.52
CA ILE A 62 1.65 -0.13 -7.49
C ILE A 62 2.05 -0.35 -6.03
N LEU A 63 2.56 -1.53 -5.74
CA LEU A 63 3.18 -1.88 -4.47
C LEU A 63 4.67 -2.10 -4.69
N SER A 64 5.51 -1.29 -4.06
CA SER A 64 6.97 -1.39 -4.11
C SER A 64 7.49 -1.90 -2.77
N LEU A 65 8.03 -3.10 -2.73
CA LEU A 65 8.62 -3.70 -1.53
C LEU A 65 10.10 -3.37 -1.42
N GLN A 66 10.51 -2.91 -0.25
CA GLN A 66 11.85 -2.39 0.04
C GLN A 66 12.42 -3.10 1.28
N PRO A 67 12.82 -4.38 1.16
CA PRO A 67 13.29 -5.17 2.31
C PRO A 67 14.61 -4.67 2.90
N MET A 68 15.44 -3.95 2.11
CA MET A 68 16.74 -3.45 2.54
C MET A 68 16.92 -2.00 2.14
N LEU A 69 17.29 -1.13 3.10
CA LEU A 69 17.78 0.25 2.90
C LEU A 69 16.98 1.10 1.91
N GLY A 70 15.66 0.89 1.79
CA GLY A 70 14.83 1.66 0.88
C GLY A 70 14.99 1.30 -0.61
N ILE A 71 15.71 0.24 -0.95
CA ILE A 71 15.88 -0.23 -2.33
C ILE A 71 14.67 -1.08 -2.71
N GLU A 72 14.00 -0.69 -3.79
CA GLU A 72 12.89 -1.46 -4.37
C GLU A 72 13.42 -2.76 -4.99
N MET A 73 13.13 -3.89 -4.37
CA MET A 73 13.57 -5.21 -4.84
C MET A 73 12.46 -5.96 -5.56
N VAL A 74 11.23 -5.80 -5.09
CA VAL A 74 10.04 -6.43 -5.69
C VAL A 74 9.00 -5.34 -5.92
N ARG A 75 8.34 -5.42 -7.05
CA ARG A 75 7.24 -4.53 -7.42
C ARG A 75 6.04 -5.35 -7.89
N ALA A 76 4.87 -5.01 -7.41
CA ALA A 76 3.60 -5.54 -7.92
C ALA A 76 2.80 -4.40 -8.56
N GLU A 77 2.30 -4.63 -9.77
CA GLU A 77 1.40 -3.72 -10.48
C GLU A 77 0.07 -4.43 -10.70
N ALA A 78 -0.98 -3.98 -10.02
CA ALA A 78 -2.32 -4.52 -10.17
C ALA A 78 -3.18 -3.61 -11.05
N THR A 79 -3.73 -4.18 -12.11
CA THR A 79 -4.74 -3.56 -12.98
C THR A 79 -6.07 -4.29 -12.82
N LYS A 80 -7.11 -3.91 -13.57
CA LYS A 80 -8.41 -4.59 -13.54
C LYS A 80 -8.34 -6.04 -14.02
N ASP A 81 -7.36 -6.36 -14.86
CA ASP A 81 -7.29 -7.65 -15.57
C ASP A 81 -6.25 -8.60 -14.96
N SER A 82 -5.20 -8.04 -14.37
CA SER A 82 -4.05 -8.84 -13.94
C SER A 82 -3.20 -8.16 -12.88
N VAL A 83 -2.37 -8.97 -12.22
CA VAL A 83 -1.27 -8.52 -11.37
C VAL A 83 0.05 -8.91 -12.04
N ILE A 84 0.96 -7.96 -12.19
CA ILE A 84 2.32 -8.20 -12.64
C ILE A 84 3.23 -8.17 -11.43
N LEU A 85 3.91 -9.28 -11.15
CA LEU A 85 4.96 -9.34 -10.13
C LEU A 85 6.32 -9.21 -10.80
N ILE A 86 7.13 -8.28 -10.32
CA ILE A 86 8.42 -7.93 -10.92
C ILE A 86 9.51 -8.09 -9.87
N ASP A 87 10.41 -9.03 -10.09
CA ASP A 87 11.66 -9.22 -9.35
C ASP A 87 12.73 -8.35 -10.02
N LYS A 88 12.99 -7.19 -9.44
CA LYS A 88 13.94 -6.21 -9.99
C LYS A 88 15.39 -6.67 -9.86
N MET A 89 15.69 -7.46 -8.84
CA MET A 89 17.04 -7.95 -8.62
C MET A 89 17.48 -8.94 -9.70
N ASN A 90 16.60 -9.88 -10.01
CA ASN A 90 16.90 -10.92 -11.01
C ASN A 90 16.37 -10.58 -12.40
N ARG A 91 15.81 -9.37 -12.58
CA ARG A 91 15.22 -8.90 -13.84
C ARG A 91 14.22 -9.89 -14.43
N ARG A 92 13.31 -10.36 -13.60
CA ARG A 92 12.25 -11.31 -13.97
C ARG A 92 10.87 -10.73 -13.66
N TYR A 93 9.88 -11.18 -14.37
CA TYR A 93 8.49 -10.85 -14.06
C TYR A 93 7.55 -12.00 -14.40
N THR A 94 6.39 -12.00 -13.77
CA THR A 94 5.27 -12.86 -14.13
C THR A 94 3.98 -12.07 -14.20
N VAL A 95 3.08 -12.49 -15.08
CA VAL A 95 1.74 -11.91 -15.24
C VAL A 95 0.72 -12.91 -14.73
N LEU A 96 -0.11 -12.48 -13.79
CA LEU A 96 -1.14 -13.31 -13.17
C LEU A 96 -2.51 -12.70 -13.47
N HIS A 97 -3.26 -13.33 -14.35
CA HIS A 97 -4.65 -12.97 -14.60
C HIS A 97 -5.53 -13.43 -13.44
N TYR A 98 -6.54 -12.64 -13.06
CA TYR A 98 -7.39 -12.95 -11.90
C TYR A 98 -8.10 -14.30 -12.03
N ASP A 99 -8.49 -14.72 -13.23
CA ASP A 99 -9.09 -16.02 -13.47
C ASP A 99 -8.17 -17.20 -13.08
N ASN A 100 -6.87 -17.00 -13.19
CA ASN A 100 -5.88 -18.00 -12.78
C ASN A 100 -5.68 -18.03 -11.25
N PHE A 101 -5.88 -16.89 -10.56
CA PHE A 101 -5.80 -16.84 -9.11
C PHE A 101 -6.89 -17.70 -8.45
N GLN A 102 -8.09 -17.77 -9.05
CA GLN A 102 -9.19 -18.57 -8.50
C GLN A 102 -8.84 -20.05 -8.36
N LYS A 103 -7.92 -20.55 -9.18
CA LYS A 103 -7.44 -21.93 -9.17
C LYS A 103 -6.31 -22.17 -8.17
N LEU A 104 -5.66 -21.12 -7.71
CA LEU A 104 -4.44 -21.18 -6.90
C LEU A 104 -4.66 -20.76 -5.45
N VAL A 105 -5.56 -19.81 -5.19
CA VAL A 105 -5.66 -19.10 -3.93
C VAL A 105 -7.12 -18.88 -3.53
N THR A 106 -7.46 -19.12 -2.28
CA THR A 106 -8.79 -18.88 -1.70
C THR A 106 -8.68 -17.95 -0.48
N PRO A 107 -9.48 -16.84 -0.39
CA PRO A 107 -10.35 -16.31 -1.44
C PRO A 107 -9.53 -15.78 -2.62
N ALA A 108 -10.06 -15.88 -3.82
CA ALA A 108 -9.39 -15.38 -5.02
C ALA A 108 -9.26 -13.86 -4.96
N PRO A 109 -8.06 -13.30 -5.09
CA PRO A 109 -7.88 -11.86 -5.15
C PRO A 109 -8.53 -11.30 -6.40
N SER A 110 -9.08 -10.10 -6.28
CA SER A 110 -9.57 -9.29 -7.39
C SER A 110 -8.99 -7.88 -7.28
N TYR A 111 -9.01 -7.13 -8.36
CA TYR A 111 -8.58 -5.73 -8.32
C TYR A 111 -9.30 -4.93 -7.23
N ARG A 112 -10.61 -5.12 -7.10
CA ARG A 112 -11.42 -4.45 -6.10
C ARG A 112 -11.00 -4.82 -4.67
N LEU A 113 -10.80 -6.10 -4.41
CA LEU A 113 -10.33 -6.57 -3.09
C LEU A 113 -8.98 -5.95 -2.74
N ILE A 114 -8.04 -5.91 -3.69
CA ILE A 114 -6.71 -5.30 -3.49
C ILE A 114 -6.86 -3.80 -3.24
N GLN A 115 -7.69 -3.10 -4.04
CA GLN A 115 -7.93 -1.67 -3.87
C GLN A 115 -8.55 -1.35 -2.51
N ASP A 116 -9.58 -2.09 -2.10
CA ASP A 116 -10.26 -1.90 -0.82
C ASP A 116 -9.29 -2.18 0.34
N PHE A 117 -8.46 -3.21 0.23
CA PHE A 117 -7.44 -3.56 1.22
C PHE A 117 -6.41 -2.44 1.43
N VAL A 118 -5.82 -1.92 0.33
CA VAL A 118 -4.79 -0.87 0.42
C VAL A 118 -5.36 0.52 0.69
N SER A 119 -6.65 0.73 0.45
CA SER A 119 -7.35 2.00 0.64
C SER A 119 -8.18 2.05 1.92
N ALA A 120 -8.12 1.00 2.75
CA ALA A 120 -8.91 0.92 3.98
C ALA A 120 -8.75 2.19 4.83
N PRO A 121 -9.86 2.74 5.38
CA PRO A 121 -9.83 3.95 6.18
C PRO A 121 -8.89 3.80 7.39
N GLN A 122 -8.11 4.82 7.67
CA GLN A 122 -7.28 4.86 8.87
C GLN A 122 -7.99 5.66 9.96
N LYS A 123 -8.09 5.09 11.15
CA LYS A 123 -8.53 5.84 12.33
C LYS A 123 -7.40 6.80 12.75
N PRO A 124 -7.68 8.09 12.99
CA PRO A 124 -6.67 9.02 13.48
C PRO A 124 -6.08 8.48 14.79
N ASN A 125 -4.76 8.54 14.92
CA ASN A 125 -4.00 8.10 16.10
C ASN A 125 -3.97 6.59 16.39
N ILE A 126 -4.49 5.75 15.51
CA ILE A 126 -4.39 4.29 15.63
C ILE A 126 -3.63 3.78 14.39
N LYS A 127 -2.55 3.04 14.62
CA LYS A 127 -1.89 2.28 13.53
C LYS A 127 -2.89 1.25 13.03
N THR A 128 -3.59 1.58 11.96
CA THR A 128 -4.57 0.66 11.37
C THR A 128 -3.80 -0.45 10.68
N LYS A 129 -3.89 -1.65 11.20
CA LYS A 129 -3.42 -2.86 10.57
C LYS A 129 -4.58 -3.43 9.75
N THR A 130 -4.40 -3.55 8.46
CA THR A 130 -5.32 -4.30 7.59
C THR A 130 -4.69 -5.67 7.35
N GLU A 131 -5.48 -6.72 7.50
CA GLU A 131 -4.99 -8.09 7.35
C GLU A 131 -5.94 -8.88 6.45
N GLN A 132 -5.35 -9.70 5.58
CA GLN A 132 -6.07 -10.62 4.70
C GLN A 132 -5.35 -11.96 4.70
N SER A 133 -6.11 -13.03 4.89
CA SER A 133 -5.61 -14.39 4.85
C SER A 133 -6.05 -15.09 3.58
N PHE A 134 -5.19 -15.95 3.07
CA PHE A 134 -5.39 -16.74 1.86
C PHE A 134 -4.96 -18.19 2.12
N GLU A 135 -5.58 -19.11 1.42
CA GLU A 135 -5.17 -20.51 1.36
C GLU A 135 -4.65 -20.82 -0.04
N MET A 136 -3.47 -21.44 -0.13
CA MET A 136 -2.86 -21.86 -1.38
C MET A 136 -2.44 -23.34 -1.26
N GLY A 137 -3.27 -24.23 -1.78
CA GLY A 137 -3.12 -25.67 -1.51
C GLY A 137 -3.24 -25.94 -0.01
N ASN A 138 -2.21 -26.52 0.58
CA ASN A 138 -2.15 -26.82 2.02
C ASN A 138 -1.48 -25.70 2.85
N HIS A 139 -1.10 -24.58 2.22
CA HIS A 139 -0.39 -23.49 2.89
C HIS A 139 -1.34 -22.35 3.23
N LYS A 140 -1.13 -21.77 4.43
CA LYS A 140 -1.81 -20.55 4.85
C LYS A 140 -0.88 -19.36 4.66
N ILE A 141 -1.40 -18.34 3.98
CA ILE A 141 -0.69 -17.07 3.73
C ILE A 141 -1.51 -15.95 4.37
N ALA A 142 -0.89 -15.17 5.25
CA ALA A 142 -1.51 -13.95 5.74
C ALA A 142 -0.67 -12.74 5.34
N ILE A 143 -1.34 -11.72 4.85
CA ILE A 143 -0.73 -10.44 4.48
C ILE A 143 -1.32 -9.37 5.38
N ALA A 144 -0.46 -8.69 6.14
CA ALA A 144 -0.86 -7.58 6.96
C ALA A 144 -0.12 -6.31 6.53
N CYS A 145 -0.84 -5.20 6.46
CA CYS A 145 -0.28 -3.89 6.13
C CYS A 145 -0.58 -2.89 7.25
N SER A 146 0.46 -2.22 7.72
CA SER A 146 0.35 -1.06 8.59
C SER A 146 0.75 0.18 7.80
N PHE A 147 -0.21 1.05 7.53
CA PHE A 147 -0.01 2.22 6.69
C PHE A 147 0.41 3.45 7.50
N THR A 148 1.30 4.24 6.90
CA THR A 148 1.77 5.52 7.44
C THR A 148 1.88 6.54 6.30
N GLN A 149 1.99 7.83 6.63
CA GLN A 149 2.24 8.92 5.67
C GLN A 149 1.33 8.85 4.43
N ARG A 150 0.04 8.98 4.65
CA ARG A 150 -0.97 8.95 3.58
C ARG A 150 -1.15 10.33 2.95
N GLU A 151 -1.04 10.40 1.64
CA GLU A 151 -1.20 11.59 0.82
C GLU A 151 -2.21 11.34 -0.29
N TYR A 152 -3.18 12.24 -0.43
CA TYR A 152 -4.23 12.12 -1.44
C TYR A 152 -4.01 13.10 -2.58
N ASN A 153 -4.31 12.67 -3.80
CA ASN A 153 -4.31 13.49 -5.03
C ASN A 153 -2.97 14.16 -5.35
N THR A 154 -1.85 13.56 -4.89
CA THR A 154 -0.49 14.07 -5.12
C THR A 154 0.22 13.38 -6.28
N LEU A 155 -0.26 12.20 -6.71
CA LEU A 155 0.37 11.45 -7.78
C LEU A 155 0.01 12.04 -9.15
N LYS A 156 1.03 12.15 -10.01
CA LYS A 156 0.86 12.43 -11.44
C LYS A 156 0.51 11.13 -12.18
N SER A 157 0.64 11.14 -13.51
CA SER A 157 0.44 9.94 -14.33
C SER A 157 1.30 8.75 -13.84
N PRO A 158 0.77 7.52 -13.88
CA PRO A 158 1.48 6.35 -13.39
C PRO A 158 2.73 6.07 -14.24
N LYS A 159 3.86 5.79 -13.57
CA LYS A 159 5.08 5.35 -14.21
C LYS A 159 5.17 3.83 -14.13
N ARG A 160 4.69 3.15 -15.15
CA ARG A 160 4.86 1.70 -15.30
C ARG A 160 6.30 1.36 -15.68
N LEU A 161 6.73 0.18 -15.26
CA LEU A 161 8.07 -0.30 -15.57
C LEU A 161 8.13 -0.79 -17.03
N ASP A 162 9.23 -0.48 -17.73
CA ASP A 162 9.50 -1.08 -19.06
C ASP A 162 9.97 -2.53 -18.88
N LEU A 163 9.10 -3.46 -19.22
CA LEU A 163 9.36 -4.90 -19.08
C LEU A 163 10.26 -5.49 -20.16
N LYS A 164 10.62 -4.74 -21.21
CA LYS A 164 11.51 -5.22 -22.30
C LYS A 164 12.88 -5.70 -21.79
N LYS A 165 13.30 -5.19 -20.63
CA LYS A 165 14.58 -5.56 -19.98
C LYS A 165 14.45 -6.71 -18.98
N TYR A 166 13.26 -7.30 -18.86
CA TYR A 166 12.94 -8.34 -17.90
C TYR A 166 12.53 -9.62 -18.62
N LYS A 167 12.93 -10.77 -18.08
CA LYS A 167 12.51 -12.08 -18.59
C LYS A 167 11.17 -12.48 -17.96
N GLN A 168 10.21 -12.86 -18.77
CA GLN A 168 8.99 -13.46 -18.25
C GLN A 168 9.26 -14.88 -17.77
N VAL A 169 8.77 -15.21 -16.61
CA VAL A 169 8.96 -16.51 -15.94
C VAL A 169 7.66 -16.98 -15.29
N SER A 170 7.62 -18.21 -14.85
CA SER A 170 6.48 -18.74 -14.09
C SER A 170 6.43 -18.16 -12.67
N LEU A 171 5.25 -18.21 -12.01
CA LEU A 171 5.09 -17.74 -10.63
C LEU A 171 6.03 -18.49 -9.67
N ARG A 172 6.22 -19.81 -9.87
CA ARG A 172 7.10 -20.65 -9.03
C ARG A 172 8.56 -20.22 -9.06
N GLU A 173 9.01 -19.58 -10.15
CA GLU A 173 10.38 -19.07 -10.25
C GLU A 173 10.57 -17.74 -9.52
N ILE A 174 9.49 -16.98 -9.30
CA ILE A 174 9.52 -15.71 -8.53
C ILE A 174 9.27 -15.97 -7.05
N LEU A 175 8.31 -16.83 -6.76
CA LEU A 175 7.96 -17.24 -5.40
C LEU A 175 8.35 -18.72 -5.26
N PRO A 176 9.55 -19.03 -4.75
CA PRO A 176 9.92 -20.41 -4.45
C PRO A 176 9.06 -20.91 -3.29
N LEU A 177 7.99 -21.61 -3.64
CA LEU A 177 6.99 -22.21 -2.76
C LEU A 177 7.31 -23.68 -2.59
#